data_39899ab8847c818f42dda6a9939d2a3c
#
_entry.id   39899ab8847c818f42dda6a9939d2a3c
#
_cell.length_a   1.000
_cell.length_b   1.000
_cell.length_c   1.000
_cell.angle_alpha   90.00
_cell.angle_beta   90.00
_cell.angle_gamma   90.00
#
_symmetry.space_group_name_H-M   'P 1'
#
loop_
_entity.id
_entity.type
_entity.pdbx_description
1 polymer ?
#
loop_
_entity_poly.entity_id
_entity_poly.type
_entity_poly.pdbx_seq_one_letter_code
_entity_poly.pdbx_strand_id
1 'polypeptide(L)'
;MPPHTLSDRKKFPVQQNGFFQTKDQPFILGHRGVPKLHQENTMAGFRKALEFGVEGVEFDVFKTKDDKVIVFHDQTTERLTGVKGDIEEMTWDEVSKLRISKQIDMGDGQIVTYAAEEKIPLLEEVLDEFKGKLLMNVELKTYGLKWSRRKSGKETAKVIRKIGAEESVIVTSFDLFKLHSLEKEYKGLHSGFAYDDGMIGDIGVWFTRLPEISSELSKAPGNQNDITFLNFLCESNVIGRLLGSTVVCAEYTLLDNDTVAKFHQKEMLVGSYTVFPLDTRFVKDIDSDESQKRILQRLVNLQVDWIETDDPEKAKSILDNN
;
A
#
# COMPACT_ATOMS: atom_id res chain seq x y z
N MET A 1 29.63 5.28 -8.48
CA MET A 1 29.55 3.90 -8.00
C MET A 1 29.04 3.04 -9.13
N PRO A 2 29.55 1.82 -9.37
CA PRO A 2 28.96 0.95 -10.39
C PRO A 2 27.47 0.71 -10.06
N PRO A 3 26.60 0.54 -11.06
CA PRO A 3 25.20 0.26 -10.82
C PRO A 3 25.10 -1.05 -10.05
N HIS A 4 24.58 -0.98 -8.82
CA HIS A 4 24.23 -2.19 -8.07
C HIS A 4 23.14 -2.90 -8.85
N THR A 5 23.42 -4.07 -9.36
CA THR A 5 22.43 -4.95 -9.93
C THR A 5 21.52 -5.49 -8.82
N LEU A 6 20.28 -5.81 -9.11
CA LEU A 6 19.35 -6.44 -8.14
C LEU A 6 19.98 -7.69 -7.49
N SER A 7 20.88 -8.41 -8.21
CA SER A 7 21.62 -9.57 -7.73
C SER A 7 22.53 -9.30 -6.53
N ASP A 8 22.97 -8.05 -6.30
CA ASP A 8 23.87 -7.69 -5.20
C ASP A 8 23.13 -7.43 -3.88
N ARG A 9 21.80 -7.41 -3.93
CA ARG A 9 20.96 -7.21 -2.77
C ARG A 9 20.47 -8.56 -2.28
N LYS A 10 21.05 -9.09 -1.20
CA LYS A 10 20.48 -10.24 -0.49
C LYS A 10 19.16 -9.85 0.15
N LYS A 11 18.14 -9.72 -0.68
CA LYS A 11 16.78 -9.77 -0.20
C LYS A 11 16.46 -11.21 0.18
N PHE A 12 15.52 -11.35 1.09
CA PHE A 12 14.87 -12.61 1.36
C PHE A 12 14.61 -13.31 0.02
N PRO A 13 14.90 -14.61 -0.15
CA PRO A 13 14.77 -15.24 -1.46
C PRO A 13 13.39 -14.94 -2.03
N VAL A 14 13.35 -14.27 -3.18
CA VAL A 14 12.11 -13.85 -3.87
C VAL A 14 11.10 -14.99 -3.93
N GLN A 15 11.58 -16.21 -4.17
CA GLN A 15 10.77 -17.42 -4.26
C GLN A 15 10.10 -17.86 -2.95
N GLN A 16 10.49 -17.32 -1.82
CA GLN A 16 9.88 -17.67 -0.52
C GLN A 16 8.79 -16.69 -0.09
N ASN A 17 8.73 -15.49 -0.66
CA ASN A 17 7.63 -14.57 -0.36
C ASN A 17 6.42 -14.91 -1.23
N GLY A 18 5.25 -15.04 -0.59
CA GLY A 18 4.01 -15.48 -1.22
C GLY A 18 3.54 -14.60 -2.38
N PHE A 19 3.86 -13.30 -2.39
CA PHE A 19 3.53 -12.41 -3.52
C PHE A 19 4.24 -12.78 -4.81
N PHE A 20 5.39 -13.43 -4.75
CA PHE A 20 6.21 -13.81 -5.91
C PHE A 20 5.91 -15.23 -6.43
N GLN A 21 4.91 -15.89 -5.90
CA GLN A 21 4.48 -17.19 -6.41
C GLN A 21 3.85 -17.05 -7.80
N THR A 22 4.10 -18.04 -8.67
CA THR A 22 3.47 -18.11 -9.99
C THR A 22 1.96 -18.29 -9.86
N LYS A 23 1.20 -17.53 -10.63
CA LYS A 23 -0.26 -17.51 -10.62
C LYS A 23 -0.82 -17.19 -11.99
N ASP A 24 -2.01 -17.66 -12.27
CA ASP A 24 -2.71 -17.42 -13.53
C ASP A 24 -3.51 -16.11 -13.54
N GLN A 25 -3.84 -15.60 -12.33
CA GLN A 25 -4.61 -14.37 -12.15
C GLN A 25 -3.97 -13.51 -11.04
N PRO A 26 -4.20 -12.18 -11.01
CA PRO A 26 -3.72 -11.33 -9.93
C PRO A 26 -4.31 -11.76 -8.57
N PHE A 27 -3.54 -11.61 -7.52
CA PHE A 27 -4.06 -11.77 -6.16
C PHE A 27 -5.08 -10.67 -5.85
N ILE A 28 -6.17 -11.04 -5.18
CA ILE A 28 -7.14 -10.08 -4.66
C ILE A 28 -6.80 -9.80 -3.20
N LEU A 29 -6.55 -8.54 -2.89
CA LEU A 29 -6.32 -8.06 -1.55
C LEU A 29 -7.49 -7.17 -1.11
N GLY A 30 -8.02 -7.45 0.08
CA GLY A 30 -8.98 -6.54 0.71
C GLY A 30 -8.27 -5.25 1.15
N HIS A 31 -8.59 -4.12 0.51
CA HIS A 31 -8.07 -2.80 0.84
C HIS A 31 -8.58 -2.40 2.23
N ARG A 32 -7.68 -2.25 3.19
CA ARG A 32 -7.98 -2.09 4.62
C ARG A 32 -8.85 -3.21 5.21
N GLY A 33 -8.80 -4.41 4.61
CA GLY A 33 -9.62 -5.55 4.96
C GLY A 33 -10.91 -5.67 4.15
N VAL A 34 -12.08 -5.62 4.79
CA VAL A 34 -13.40 -5.66 4.15
C VAL A 34 -14.25 -4.48 4.64
N PRO A 35 -13.95 -3.25 4.23
CA PRO A 35 -14.56 -2.04 4.81
C PRO A 35 -16.06 -1.93 4.55
N LYS A 36 -16.60 -2.69 3.60
CA LYS A 36 -18.04 -2.81 3.35
C LYS A 36 -18.80 -3.49 4.50
N LEU A 37 -18.17 -4.38 5.27
CA LEU A 37 -18.80 -5.19 6.33
C LEU A 37 -18.23 -4.92 7.72
N HIS A 38 -16.98 -4.54 7.83
CA HIS A 38 -16.28 -4.24 9.06
C HIS A 38 -15.49 -2.95 8.90
N GLN A 39 -15.25 -2.24 9.99
CA GLN A 39 -14.46 -1.01 9.94
C GLN A 39 -13.08 -1.27 9.30
N GLU A 40 -12.63 -0.29 8.55
CA GLU A 40 -11.31 -0.29 7.91
C GLU A 40 -10.18 -0.52 8.93
N ASN A 41 -9.14 -1.25 8.54
CA ASN A 41 -7.95 -1.46 9.37
C ASN A 41 -8.22 -2.15 10.71
N THR A 42 -9.13 -3.13 10.72
CA THR A 42 -9.50 -3.88 11.95
C THR A 42 -9.26 -5.38 11.82
N MET A 43 -9.02 -6.02 12.97
CA MET A 43 -8.89 -7.49 13.02
C MET A 43 -10.15 -8.20 12.50
N ALA A 44 -11.34 -7.64 12.74
CA ALA A 44 -12.60 -8.19 12.23
C ALA A 44 -12.64 -8.15 10.69
N GLY A 45 -12.23 -7.04 10.08
CA GLY A 45 -12.14 -6.90 8.62
C GLY A 45 -11.15 -7.89 7.99
N PHE A 46 -10.00 -8.10 8.63
CA PHE A 46 -8.98 -9.04 8.13
C PHE A 46 -9.42 -10.52 8.27
N ARG A 47 -10.08 -10.88 9.38
CA ARG A 47 -10.70 -12.22 9.54
C ARG A 47 -11.76 -12.47 8.48
N LYS A 48 -12.55 -11.44 8.16
CA LYS A 48 -13.58 -11.55 7.12
C LYS A 48 -12.96 -11.73 5.72
N ALA A 49 -11.87 -11.05 5.40
CA ALA A 49 -11.12 -11.29 4.16
C ALA A 49 -10.64 -12.75 4.07
N LEU A 50 -10.10 -13.30 5.16
CA LEU A 50 -9.71 -14.70 5.24
C LEU A 50 -10.90 -15.65 5.04
N GLU A 51 -12.08 -15.36 5.62
CA GLU A 51 -13.30 -16.14 5.41
C GLU A 51 -13.76 -16.14 3.96
N PHE A 52 -13.61 -15.04 3.23
CA PHE A 52 -13.92 -14.96 1.80
C PHE A 52 -12.91 -15.72 0.93
N GLY A 53 -11.82 -16.19 1.51
CA GLY A 53 -10.79 -16.93 0.80
C GLY A 53 -10.04 -16.11 -0.23
N VAL A 54 -9.95 -14.77 -0.03
CA VAL A 54 -9.06 -13.93 -0.84
C VAL A 54 -7.62 -14.12 -0.40
N GLU A 55 -6.68 -13.81 -1.30
CA GLU A 55 -5.28 -14.13 -1.09
C GLU A 55 -4.63 -13.26 -0.02
N GLY A 56 -5.16 -12.03 0.20
CA GLY A 56 -4.53 -11.15 1.16
C GLY A 56 -5.33 -9.92 1.53
N VAL A 57 -4.67 -9.05 2.26
CA VAL A 57 -5.17 -7.73 2.67
C VAL A 57 -4.09 -6.68 2.49
N GLU A 58 -4.54 -5.48 2.22
CA GLU A 58 -3.74 -4.27 2.36
C GLU A 58 -4.18 -3.55 3.62
N PHE A 59 -3.28 -2.87 4.30
CA PHE A 59 -3.58 -2.04 5.45
C PHE A 59 -2.50 -1.00 5.74
N ASP A 60 -2.92 0.06 6.42
CA ASP A 60 -2.14 1.26 6.68
C ASP A 60 -1.50 1.23 8.07
N VAL A 61 -0.26 1.71 8.19
CA VAL A 61 0.41 1.79 9.48
C VAL A 61 0.96 3.17 9.80
N PHE A 62 0.83 3.52 11.08
CA PHE A 62 1.48 4.66 11.72
C PHE A 62 2.34 4.22 12.89
N LYS A 63 3.23 5.11 13.29
CA LYS A 63 4.03 4.99 14.49
C LYS A 63 3.51 5.95 15.57
N THR A 64 3.19 5.46 16.76
CA THR A 64 2.84 6.30 17.90
C THR A 64 4.04 7.08 18.43
N LYS A 65 3.80 8.03 19.34
CA LYS A 65 4.82 8.84 20.01
C LYS A 65 5.88 7.99 20.73
N ASP A 66 5.49 6.87 21.31
CA ASP A 66 6.33 5.91 22.04
C ASP A 66 6.78 4.73 21.17
N ASP A 67 6.88 4.95 19.84
CA ASP A 67 7.44 4.04 18.84
C ASP A 67 6.71 2.69 18.68
N LYS A 68 5.42 2.59 19.05
CA LYS A 68 4.57 1.45 18.70
C LYS A 68 4.04 1.60 17.27
N VAL A 69 4.00 0.51 16.52
CA VAL A 69 3.39 0.52 15.17
C VAL A 69 1.96 0.02 15.28
N ILE A 70 1.04 0.85 14.84
CA ILE A 70 -0.40 0.61 14.88
C ILE A 70 -0.97 0.56 13.47
N VAL A 71 -2.12 -0.10 13.32
CA VAL A 71 -2.83 -0.19 12.04
C VAL A 71 -3.96 0.84 12.03
N PHE A 72 -3.81 1.87 11.19
CA PHE A 72 -4.72 3.01 11.13
C PHE A 72 -4.47 3.84 9.87
N HIS A 73 -5.51 4.43 9.26
CA HIS A 73 -5.37 5.17 7.99
C HIS A 73 -5.10 6.66 8.15
N ASP A 74 -5.87 7.36 9.00
CA ASP A 74 -5.87 8.81 9.05
C ASP A 74 -4.78 9.36 9.96
N GLN A 75 -4.22 10.53 9.64
CA GLN A 75 -3.33 11.25 10.54
C GLN A 75 -4.05 11.66 11.83
N THR A 76 -5.33 12.03 11.73
CA THR A 76 -6.15 12.43 12.88
C THR A 76 -7.13 11.33 13.25
N THR A 77 -7.38 11.17 14.53
CA THR A 77 -8.26 10.10 15.04
C THR A 77 -9.75 10.42 14.89
N GLU A 78 -10.12 11.66 14.56
CA GLU A 78 -11.48 12.19 14.66
C GLU A 78 -12.50 11.45 13.79
N ARG A 79 -12.22 11.21 12.50
CA ARG A 79 -13.15 10.55 11.58
C ARG A 79 -13.57 9.16 12.06
N LEU A 80 -12.59 8.36 12.48
CA LEU A 80 -12.81 6.97 12.84
C LEU A 80 -13.25 6.78 14.30
N THR A 81 -12.86 7.68 15.20
CA THR A 81 -13.11 7.47 16.65
C THR A 81 -13.98 8.53 17.32
N GLY A 82 -14.28 9.62 16.63
CA GLY A 82 -14.97 10.78 17.23
C GLY A 82 -14.11 11.59 18.21
N VAL A 83 -12.88 11.16 18.50
CA VAL A 83 -11.94 11.82 19.42
C VAL A 83 -10.86 12.51 18.60
N LYS A 84 -10.66 13.81 18.84
CA LYS A 84 -9.66 14.59 18.11
C LYS A 84 -8.26 14.37 18.66
N GLY A 85 -7.33 13.96 17.79
CA GLY A 85 -5.92 13.78 18.12
C GLY A 85 -5.08 13.58 16.86
N ASP A 86 -3.76 13.84 16.93
CA ASP A 86 -2.80 13.42 15.92
C ASP A 86 -2.21 12.08 16.36
N ILE A 87 -2.40 11.04 15.55
CA ILE A 87 -2.06 9.65 15.90
C ILE A 87 -0.57 9.48 16.23
N GLU A 88 0.31 10.21 15.58
CA GLU A 88 1.76 10.13 15.82
C GLU A 88 2.26 10.94 17.03
N GLU A 89 1.41 11.80 17.60
CA GLU A 89 1.69 12.55 18.83
C GLU A 89 1.08 11.86 20.07
N MET A 90 0.29 10.80 19.89
CA MET A 90 -0.31 10.00 20.97
C MET A 90 0.58 8.80 21.32
N THR A 91 0.59 8.44 22.60
CA THR A 91 1.20 7.19 23.09
C THR A 91 0.29 5.99 22.81
N TRP A 92 0.84 4.78 22.83
CA TRP A 92 0.02 3.57 22.72
C TRP A 92 -1.03 3.45 23.84
N ASP A 93 -0.68 3.86 25.04
CA ASP A 93 -1.66 3.86 26.16
C ASP A 93 -2.88 4.74 25.86
N GLU A 94 -2.68 5.89 25.20
CA GLU A 94 -3.77 6.76 24.76
C GLU A 94 -4.55 6.16 23.59
N VAL A 95 -3.86 5.68 22.54
CA VAL A 95 -4.48 5.09 21.36
C VAL A 95 -5.27 3.82 21.69
N SER A 96 -4.77 2.97 22.56
CA SER A 96 -5.41 1.70 22.93
C SER A 96 -6.77 1.87 23.62
N LYS A 97 -7.04 3.06 24.18
CA LYS A 97 -8.32 3.42 24.79
C LYS A 97 -9.37 3.91 23.79
N LEU A 98 -8.93 4.30 22.58
CA LEU A 98 -9.84 4.70 21.51
C LEU A 98 -10.61 3.49 20.98
N ARG A 99 -11.76 3.78 20.40
CA ARG A 99 -12.59 2.79 19.67
C ARG A 99 -12.95 3.34 18.32
N ILE A 100 -12.80 2.53 17.30
CA ILE A 100 -13.32 2.85 15.97
C ILE A 100 -14.84 2.76 16.05
N SER A 101 -15.49 3.82 15.66
CA SER A 101 -16.93 4.02 15.81
C SER A 101 -17.75 3.05 14.97
N LYS A 102 -18.99 2.77 15.41
CA LYS A 102 -19.96 2.00 14.61
C LYS A 102 -20.42 2.74 13.36
N GLN A 103 -20.43 4.06 13.39
CA GLN A 103 -20.83 4.89 12.26
C GLN A 103 -19.64 5.68 11.76
N ILE A 104 -19.32 5.52 10.50
CA ILE A 104 -18.19 6.18 9.86
C ILE A 104 -18.70 6.90 8.63
N ASP A 105 -18.34 8.17 8.51
CA ASP A 105 -18.54 8.95 7.27
C ASP A 105 -17.42 8.54 6.28
N MET A 106 -17.84 7.94 5.17
CA MET A 106 -16.94 7.53 4.07
C MET A 106 -16.70 8.68 3.08
N GLY A 107 -17.32 9.83 3.31
CA GLY A 107 -17.26 11.00 2.47
C GLY A 107 -18.62 11.38 1.86
N ASP A 108 -18.77 12.65 1.52
CA ASP A 108 -19.97 13.23 0.93
C ASP A 108 -21.27 12.90 1.70
N GLY A 109 -21.16 12.68 3.03
CA GLY A 109 -22.29 12.31 3.90
C GLY A 109 -22.74 10.85 3.78
N GLN A 110 -21.98 10.01 3.13
CA GLN A 110 -22.23 8.57 3.08
C GLN A 110 -21.81 7.92 4.41
N ILE A 111 -22.80 7.64 5.26
CA ILE A 111 -22.56 6.97 6.56
C ILE A 111 -22.72 5.46 6.40
N VAL A 112 -21.67 4.72 6.75
CA VAL A 112 -21.72 3.26 6.90
C VAL A 112 -21.87 2.93 8.38
N THR A 113 -22.80 2.00 8.69
CA THR A 113 -23.08 1.55 10.06
C THR A 113 -22.69 0.10 10.25
N TYR A 114 -21.84 -0.16 11.23
CA TYR A 114 -21.30 -1.47 11.58
C TYR A 114 -21.94 -2.05 12.86
N ALA A 115 -21.79 -3.36 13.07
CA ALA A 115 -22.44 -4.07 14.17
C ALA A 115 -21.91 -3.67 15.57
N ALA A 116 -20.60 -3.42 15.69
CA ALA A 116 -19.94 -3.10 16.96
C ALA A 116 -18.85 -2.04 16.74
N GLU A 117 -18.36 -1.47 17.83
CA GLU A 117 -17.12 -0.70 17.84
C GLU A 117 -15.92 -1.65 17.78
N GLU A 118 -14.81 -1.20 17.18
CA GLU A 118 -13.60 -2.00 17.07
C GLU A 118 -12.41 -1.33 17.77
N LYS A 119 -11.39 -2.12 18.07
CA LYS A 119 -10.11 -1.61 18.58
C LYS A 119 -9.18 -1.26 17.43
N ILE A 120 -8.29 -0.29 17.67
CA ILE A 120 -7.15 -0.05 16.80
C ILE A 120 -6.11 -1.14 17.11
N PRO A 121 -5.71 -2.00 16.14
CA PRO A 121 -4.77 -3.07 16.41
C PRO A 121 -3.31 -2.58 16.35
N LEU A 122 -2.42 -3.27 17.07
CA LEU A 122 -1.00 -3.19 16.84
C LEU A 122 -0.62 -3.97 15.57
N LEU A 123 0.39 -3.51 14.84
CA LEU A 123 0.94 -4.26 13.70
C LEU A 123 1.37 -5.68 14.12
N GLU A 124 1.98 -5.83 15.31
CA GLU A 124 2.42 -7.14 15.80
C GLU A 124 1.25 -8.11 16.00
N GLU A 125 0.07 -7.65 16.40
CA GLU A 125 -1.14 -8.48 16.55
C GLU A 125 -1.63 -8.97 15.19
N VAL A 126 -1.66 -8.09 14.18
CA VAL A 126 -2.05 -8.43 12.82
C VAL A 126 -1.08 -9.45 12.20
N LEU A 127 0.21 -9.15 12.27
CA LEU A 127 1.21 -10.05 11.70
C LEU A 127 1.24 -11.42 12.37
N ASP A 128 1.08 -11.48 13.69
CA ASP A 128 1.10 -12.75 14.42
C ASP A 128 -0.11 -13.63 14.08
N GLU A 129 -1.30 -13.03 13.93
CA GLU A 129 -2.50 -13.78 13.59
C GLU A 129 -2.53 -14.25 12.13
N PHE A 130 -2.05 -13.42 11.18
CA PHE A 130 -2.28 -13.65 9.75
C PHE A 130 -1.06 -14.12 8.96
N LYS A 131 0.17 -14.11 9.52
CA LYS A 131 1.34 -14.65 8.82
C LYS A 131 1.10 -16.11 8.39
N GLY A 132 1.44 -16.41 7.15
CA GLY A 132 1.21 -17.73 6.54
C GLY A 132 -0.25 -18.06 6.23
N LYS A 133 -1.20 -17.14 6.47
CA LYS A 133 -2.63 -17.31 6.16
C LYS A 133 -3.12 -16.30 5.13
N LEU A 134 -2.62 -15.05 5.18
CA LEU A 134 -2.89 -13.98 4.24
C LEU A 134 -1.59 -13.36 3.76
N LEU A 135 -1.57 -12.95 2.51
CA LEU A 135 -0.58 -11.99 2.00
C LEU A 135 -0.92 -10.60 2.52
N MET A 136 0.07 -9.83 2.93
CA MET A 136 -0.15 -8.53 3.56
C MET A 136 0.67 -7.45 2.86
N ASN A 137 -0.01 -6.49 2.22
CA ASN A 137 0.61 -5.24 1.81
C ASN A 137 0.51 -4.24 2.95
N VAL A 138 1.63 -3.86 3.54
CA VAL A 138 1.71 -2.92 4.65
C VAL A 138 2.07 -1.54 4.10
N GLU A 139 1.11 -0.61 4.06
CA GLU A 139 1.37 0.75 3.63
C GLU A 139 1.90 1.63 4.78
N LEU A 140 3.10 2.20 4.61
CA LEU A 140 3.61 3.23 5.52
C LEU A 140 2.97 4.56 5.18
N LYS A 141 2.01 5.00 5.98
CA LYS A 141 1.28 6.26 5.73
C LYS A 141 2.14 7.49 5.85
N THR A 142 1.81 8.48 5.05
CA THR A 142 2.60 9.68 4.86
C THR A 142 1.76 10.91 5.10
N TYR A 143 2.06 11.64 6.18
CA TYR A 143 1.51 12.97 6.38
C TYR A 143 2.58 13.92 6.93
N GLY A 144 2.89 14.95 6.16
CA GLY A 144 3.81 16.02 6.52
C GLY A 144 5.29 15.63 6.59
N LEU A 145 6.14 16.65 6.61
CA LEU A 145 7.60 16.54 6.43
C LEU A 145 8.41 16.39 7.73
N LYS A 146 7.78 16.12 8.87
CA LYS A 146 8.50 16.00 10.15
C LYS A 146 9.47 14.82 10.12
N TRP A 147 10.76 15.10 10.39
CA TRP A 147 11.81 14.06 10.43
C TRP A 147 11.53 12.91 11.41
N SER A 148 10.87 13.20 12.53
CA SER A 148 10.48 12.19 13.52
C SER A 148 9.53 11.12 12.93
N ARG A 149 8.68 11.52 11.99
CA ARG A 149 7.69 10.63 11.31
C ARG A 149 8.35 9.65 10.34
N ARG A 150 9.56 9.94 9.86
CA ARG A 150 10.31 9.04 8.97
C ARG A 150 10.77 7.74 9.64
N LYS A 151 10.81 7.71 10.98
CA LYS A 151 11.17 6.50 11.75
C LYS A 151 10.13 5.38 11.64
N SER A 152 8.91 5.63 11.16
CA SER A 152 7.87 4.59 11.04
C SER A 152 8.35 3.40 10.21
N GLY A 153 9.05 3.61 9.09
CA GLY A 153 9.62 2.53 8.29
C GLY A 153 10.59 1.65 9.09
N LYS A 154 11.48 2.27 9.88
CA LYS A 154 12.40 1.53 10.75
C LYS A 154 11.67 0.68 11.79
N GLU A 155 10.70 1.25 12.49
CA GLU A 155 9.97 0.52 13.54
C GLU A 155 9.09 -0.58 12.93
N THR A 156 8.48 -0.35 11.77
CA THR A 156 7.75 -1.39 11.01
C THR A 156 8.66 -2.56 10.64
N ALA A 157 9.86 -2.28 10.12
CA ALA A 157 10.83 -3.32 9.77
C ALA A 157 11.21 -4.19 10.99
N LYS A 158 11.39 -3.57 12.16
CA LYS A 158 11.68 -4.30 13.41
C LYS A 158 10.55 -5.22 13.82
N VAL A 159 9.29 -4.76 13.70
CA VAL A 159 8.11 -5.58 14.04
C VAL A 159 8.01 -6.77 13.10
N ILE A 160 8.10 -6.56 11.77
CA ILE A 160 8.04 -7.64 10.78
C ILE A 160 9.12 -8.69 11.07
N ARG A 161 10.36 -8.27 11.30
CA ARG A 161 11.47 -9.15 11.62
C ARG A 161 11.28 -9.89 12.95
N LYS A 162 10.78 -9.21 13.99
CA LYS A 162 10.49 -9.81 15.30
C LYS A 162 9.47 -10.94 15.21
N ILE A 163 8.44 -10.74 14.38
CA ILE A 163 7.34 -11.71 14.20
C ILE A 163 7.72 -12.83 13.22
N GLY A 164 8.70 -12.58 12.32
CA GLY A 164 9.06 -13.53 11.26
C GLY A 164 7.97 -13.63 10.21
N ALA A 165 7.49 -12.48 9.69
CA ALA A 165 6.40 -12.42 8.74
C ALA A 165 6.84 -12.13 7.29
N GLU A 166 8.14 -12.19 7.00
CA GLU A 166 8.75 -11.79 5.72
C GLU A 166 8.19 -12.54 4.51
N GLU A 167 7.78 -13.80 4.70
CA GLU A 167 7.22 -14.63 3.64
C GLU A 167 5.82 -14.19 3.21
N SER A 168 5.12 -13.46 4.06
CA SER A 168 3.73 -13.04 3.85
C SER A 168 3.56 -11.54 3.64
N VAL A 169 4.66 -10.75 3.70
CA VAL A 169 4.58 -9.28 3.73
C VAL A 169 5.35 -8.66 2.58
N ILE A 170 4.74 -7.65 1.97
CA ILE A 170 5.44 -6.57 1.24
C ILE A 170 5.13 -5.24 1.93
N VAL A 171 5.97 -4.24 1.73
CA VAL A 171 5.77 -2.91 2.31
C VAL A 171 5.74 -1.86 1.22
N THR A 172 4.68 -1.08 1.15
CA THR A 172 4.55 0.04 0.22
C THR A 172 4.49 1.38 0.92
N SER A 173 4.80 2.45 0.23
CA SER A 173 4.64 3.82 0.72
C SER A 173 4.72 4.84 -0.40
N PHE A 174 3.99 5.93 -0.25
CA PHE A 174 4.14 7.16 -1.04
C PHE A 174 5.35 8.01 -0.55
N ASP A 175 6.03 7.62 0.54
CA ASP A 175 7.16 8.34 1.12
C ASP A 175 8.48 7.57 0.96
N LEU A 176 9.32 8.07 0.05
CA LEU A 176 10.65 7.52 -0.22
C LEU A 176 11.55 7.44 1.02
N PHE A 177 11.40 8.38 1.96
CA PHE A 177 12.25 8.42 3.14
C PHE A 177 11.84 7.38 4.18
N LYS A 178 10.55 7.07 4.26
CA LYS A 178 10.05 5.96 5.09
C LYS A 178 10.50 4.62 4.54
N LEU A 179 10.41 4.43 3.21
CA LEU A 179 10.95 3.24 2.55
C LEU A 179 12.47 3.13 2.73
N HIS A 180 13.21 4.22 2.57
CA HIS A 180 14.66 4.21 2.83
C HIS A 180 14.99 3.84 4.29
N SER A 181 14.22 4.34 5.25
CA SER A 181 14.37 4.00 6.66
C SER A 181 14.09 2.51 6.94
N LEU A 182 13.07 1.95 6.29
CA LEU A 182 12.74 0.52 6.34
C LEU A 182 13.87 -0.33 5.75
N GLU A 183 14.30 -0.03 4.53
CA GLU A 183 15.36 -0.75 3.81
C GLU A 183 16.70 -0.70 4.54
N LYS A 184 17.02 0.43 5.19
CA LYS A 184 18.23 0.57 5.99
C LYS A 184 18.21 -0.34 7.23
N GLU A 185 17.05 -0.48 7.87
CA GLU A 185 16.89 -1.34 9.05
C GLU A 185 16.87 -2.81 8.66
N TYR A 186 16.17 -3.17 7.58
CA TYR A 186 16.04 -4.55 7.15
C TYR A 186 16.03 -4.70 5.64
N LYS A 187 17.21 -4.89 5.05
CA LYS A 187 17.42 -5.03 3.59
C LYS A 187 16.75 -6.26 2.98
N GLY A 188 16.30 -7.22 3.78
CA GLY A 188 15.66 -8.45 3.33
C GLY A 188 14.19 -8.28 2.94
N LEU A 189 13.53 -7.19 3.35
CA LEU A 189 12.11 -6.99 3.06
C LEU A 189 11.87 -6.60 1.60
N HIS A 190 10.80 -7.16 1.04
CA HIS A 190 10.27 -6.68 -0.23
C HIS A 190 9.49 -5.40 0.01
N SER A 191 9.87 -4.35 -0.70
CA SER A 191 9.25 -3.04 -0.56
C SER A 191 9.17 -2.30 -1.88
N GLY A 192 8.31 -1.30 -1.95
CA GLY A 192 8.18 -0.51 -3.15
C GLY A 192 7.41 0.79 -2.99
N PHE A 193 7.56 1.62 -4.00
CA PHE A 193 6.94 2.92 -4.05
C PHE A 193 5.48 2.80 -4.49
N ALA A 194 4.58 3.46 -3.76
CA ALA A 194 3.20 3.67 -4.17
C ALA A 194 3.04 5.08 -4.75
N TYR A 195 2.20 5.22 -5.79
CA TYR A 195 1.97 6.51 -6.42
C TYR A 195 0.56 6.62 -7.02
N ASP A 196 0.05 7.85 -7.04
CA ASP A 196 -1.21 8.25 -7.63
C ASP A 196 -1.04 9.49 -8.54
N ASP A 197 -2.11 9.89 -9.21
CA ASP A 197 -2.10 11.07 -10.08
C ASP A 197 -2.02 12.40 -9.30
N GLY A 198 -2.42 12.40 -8.03
CA GLY A 198 -2.36 13.57 -7.15
C GLY A 198 -0.94 13.96 -6.72
N MET A 199 0.01 13.02 -6.77
CA MET A 199 1.42 13.27 -6.43
C MET A 199 2.16 14.12 -7.47
N ILE A 200 1.59 14.30 -8.65
CA ILE A 200 2.24 14.88 -9.82
C ILE A 200 2.74 16.31 -9.54
N GLY A 201 1.95 17.13 -8.86
CA GLY A 201 2.33 18.53 -8.55
C GLY A 201 3.51 18.66 -7.59
N ASP A 202 3.70 17.71 -6.70
CA ASP A 202 4.69 17.75 -5.62
C ASP A 202 6.01 17.06 -5.97
N ILE A 203 5.97 16.07 -6.84
CA ILE A 203 7.12 15.22 -7.18
C ILE A 203 8.25 16.02 -7.82
N GLY A 204 7.96 16.95 -8.70
CA GLY A 204 8.97 17.82 -9.32
C GLY A 204 9.82 18.56 -8.30
N VAL A 205 9.21 19.03 -7.20
CA VAL A 205 9.90 19.74 -6.11
C VAL A 205 10.78 18.80 -5.28
N TRP A 206 10.35 17.56 -5.07
CA TRP A 206 11.07 16.58 -4.27
C TRP A 206 12.28 16.00 -4.99
N PHE A 207 12.12 15.67 -6.26
CA PHE A 207 13.14 14.97 -7.03
C PHE A 207 14.25 15.87 -7.55
N THR A 208 13.98 17.16 -7.79
CA THR A 208 15.03 18.12 -8.19
C THR A 208 16.12 18.33 -7.12
N ARG A 209 15.86 17.89 -5.88
CA ARG A 209 16.82 17.99 -4.77
C ARG A 209 17.73 16.76 -4.62
N LEU A 210 17.55 15.73 -5.43
CA LEU A 210 18.35 14.50 -5.39
C LEU A 210 19.28 14.47 -6.63
N PRO A 211 20.62 14.57 -6.47
CA PRO A 211 21.55 14.65 -7.60
C PRO A 211 21.46 13.49 -8.59
N GLU A 212 21.21 12.27 -8.06
CA GLU A 212 21.07 11.06 -8.87
C GLU A 212 19.84 11.14 -9.78
N ILE A 213 18.75 11.71 -9.31
CA ILE A 213 17.52 11.92 -10.06
C ILE A 213 17.67 13.06 -11.06
N SER A 214 18.36 14.13 -10.68
CA SER A 214 18.65 15.25 -11.60
C SER A 214 19.40 14.80 -12.86
N SER A 215 20.31 13.81 -12.75
CA SER A 215 21.02 13.26 -13.89
C SER A 215 20.13 12.41 -14.81
N GLU A 216 19.12 11.74 -14.28
CA GLU A 216 18.17 10.96 -15.08
C GLU A 216 17.08 11.86 -15.69
N LEU A 217 16.71 12.95 -15.02
CA LEU A 217 15.78 13.96 -15.55
C LEU A 217 16.24 14.57 -16.87
N SER A 218 17.56 14.76 -17.03
CA SER A 218 18.12 15.27 -18.27
C SER A 218 17.94 14.33 -19.47
N LYS A 219 17.59 13.08 -19.22
CA LYS A 219 17.32 12.05 -20.24
C LYS A 219 15.83 11.91 -20.57
N ALA A 220 14.94 12.54 -19.77
CA ALA A 220 13.51 12.49 -20.02
C ALA A 220 13.17 13.19 -21.35
N PRO A 221 12.27 12.63 -22.17
CA PRO A 221 11.82 13.29 -23.39
C PRO A 221 11.18 14.65 -23.09
N GLY A 222 11.53 15.67 -23.82
CA GLY A 222 10.94 17.02 -23.67
C GLY A 222 9.43 17.04 -23.97
N ASN A 223 8.68 17.95 -23.36
CA ASN A 223 7.23 18.15 -23.54
C ASN A 223 6.30 17.07 -22.97
N GLN A 224 6.63 16.50 -21.84
CA GLN A 224 5.75 15.55 -21.16
C GLN A 224 4.89 16.23 -20.08
N ASN A 225 3.64 15.77 -19.92
CA ASN A 225 2.84 16.09 -18.74
C ASN A 225 3.45 15.39 -17.51
N ASP A 226 3.07 15.86 -16.33
CA ASP A 226 3.65 15.37 -15.07
C ASP A 226 3.44 13.87 -14.84
N ILE A 227 2.32 13.28 -15.31
CA ILE A 227 2.04 11.82 -15.24
C ILE A 227 3.11 11.03 -15.97
N THR A 228 3.44 11.43 -17.19
CA THR A 228 4.48 10.75 -18.00
C THR A 228 5.84 10.86 -17.31
N PHE A 229 6.08 11.95 -16.59
CA PHE A 229 7.31 12.14 -15.82
C PHE A 229 7.38 11.20 -14.62
N LEU A 230 6.30 11.03 -13.87
CA LEU A 230 6.23 10.09 -12.76
C LEU A 230 6.42 8.64 -13.24
N ASN A 231 5.72 8.26 -14.30
CA ASN A 231 5.89 6.95 -14.93
C ASN A 231 7.33 6.74 -15.38
N PHE A 232 7.95 7.74 -16.01
CA PHE A 232 9.38 7.66 -16.41
C PHE A 232 10.29 7.41 -15.20
N LEU A 233 10.10 8.08 -14.07
CA LEU A 233 10.91 7.86 -12.87
C LEU A 233 10.72 6.46 -12.30
N CYS A 234 9.49 5.97 -12.27
CA CYS A 234 9.19 4.60 -11.83
C CYS A 234 9.71 3.57 -12.85
N GLU A 235 9.40 3.75 -14.14
CA GLU A 235 9.81 2.86 -15.21
C GLU A 235 11.33 2.82 -15.43
N SER A 236 12.04 3.93 -15.27
CA SER A 236 13.52 3.95 -15.31
C SER A 236 14.13 3.30 -14.07
N ASN A 237 13.30 2.93 -13.10
CA ASN A 237 13.70 2.35 -11.83
C ASN A 237 14.72 3.18 -11.05
N VAL A 238 14.71 4.51 -11.22
CA VAL A 238 15.58 5.41 -10.45
C VAL A 238 15.24 5.28 -8.97
N ILE A 239 13.94 5.33 -8.64
CA ILE A 239 13.43 5.17 -7.29
C ILE A 239 13.77 3.77 -6.77
N GLY A 240 13.48 2.73 -7.54
CA GLY A 240 13.77 1.34 -7.16
C GLY A 240 15.25 1.07 -6.91
N ARG A 241 16.16 1.65 -7.72
CA ARG A 241 17.61 1.54 -7.49
C ARG A 241 18.06 2.23 -6.21
N LEU A 242 17.48 3.37 -5.87
CA LEU A 242 17.79 4.10 -4.63
C LEU A 242 17.30 3.35 -3.38
N LEU A 243 16.10 2.76 -3.47
CA LEU A 243 15.42 2.10 -2.35
C LEU A 243 15.57 0.58 -2.35
N GLY A 244 16.03 -0.02 -3.45
CA GLY A 244 16.01 -1.48 -3.58
C GLY A 244 14.63 -2.06 -3.77
N SER A 245 13.72 -1.30 -4.31
CA SER A 245 12.34 -1.74 -4.54
C SER A 245 12.27 -2.99 -5.42
N THR A 246 11.38 -3.89 -5.05
CA THR A 246 11.04 -5.12 -5.78
C THR A 246 9.58 -5.15 -6.18
N VAL A 247 8.81 -4.20 -5.68
CA VAL A 247 7.39 -4.04 -6.01
C VAL A 247 7.09 -2.57 -6.30
N VAL A 248 5.98 -2.33 -6.96
CA VAL A 248 5.41 -1.00 -7.18
C VAL A 248 3.89 -1.11 -7.05
N CYS A 249 3.24 -0.10 -6.47
CA CYS A 249 1.79 -0.05 -6.37
C CYS A 249 1.29 1.26 -6.97
N ALA A 250 0.38 1.21 -7.92
CA ALA A 250 -0.10 2.38 -8.64
C ALA A 250 -1.62 2.47 -8.66
N GLU A 251 -2.12 3.70 -8.66
CA GLU A 251 -3.52 3.94 -8.97
C GLU A 251 -3.85 3.31 -10.35
N TYR A 252 -4.99 2.63 -10.45
CA TYR A 252 -5.36 1.87 -11.65
C TYR A 252 -5.37 2.71 -12.94
N THR A 253 -5.60 4.02 -12.85
CA THR A 253 -5.62 4.94 -14.00
C THR A 253 -4.26 5.15 -14.63
N LEU A 254 -3.18 4.92 -13.89
CA LEU A 254 -1.79 5.17 -14.29
C LEU A 254 -1.11 3.97 -14.96
N LEU A 255 -1.78 2.82 -15.02
CA LEU A 255 -1.24 1.60 -15.58
C LEU A 255 -1.73 1.34 -17.01
N ASP A 256 -0.80 0.98 -17.88
CA ASP A 256 -1.04 0.45 -19.21
C ASP A 256 -0.11 -0.75 -19.52
N ASN A 257 -0.27 -1.39 -20.68
CA ASN A 257 0.53 -2.55 -21.07
C ASN A 257 2.03 -2.27 -21.09
N ASP A 258 2.43 -1.09 -21.56
CA ASP A 258 3.84 -0.71 -21.69
C ASP A 258 4.48 -0.50 -20.33
N THR A 259 3.77 0.20 -19.43
CA THR A 259 4.21 0.47 -18.05
C THR A 259 4.37 -0.83 -17.26
N VAL A 260 3.36 -1.71 -17.27
CA VAL A 260 3.42 -2.99 -16.56
C VAL A 260 4.54 -3.88 -17.10
N ALA A 261 4.66 -4.00 -18.44
CA ALA A 261 5.72 -4.77 -19.07
C ALA A 261 7.13 -4.24 -18.70
N LYS A 262 7.32 -2.93 -18.61
CA LYS A 262 8.59 -2.32 -18.18
C LYS A 262 8.95 -2.64 -16.73
N PHE A 263 7.97 -2.68 -15.83
CA PHE A 263 8.21 -3.10 -14.44
C PHE A 263 8.59 -4.58 -14.37
N HIS A 264 7.86 -5.45 -15.04
CA HIS A 264 8.16 -6.89 -15.11
C HIS A 264 9.54 -7.17 -15.72
N GLN A 265 9.96 -6.44 -16.76
CA GLN A 265 11.32 -6.53 -17.31
C GLN A 265 12.42 -6.18 -16.30
N LYS A 266 12.09 -5.48 -15.24
CA LYS A 266 12.98 -5.14 -14.12
C LYS A 266 12.78 -6.03 -12.90
N GLU A 267 12.08 -7.14 -13.09
CA GLU A 267 11.77 -8.11 -12.02
C GLU A 267 11.01 -7.50 -10.85
N MET A 268 10.20 -6.47 -11.11
CA MET A 268 9.32 -5.84 -10.12
C MET A 268 7.89 -6.35 -10.29
N LEU A 269 7.24 -6.67 -9.17
CA LEU A 269 5.81 -6.94 -9.16
C LEU A 269 5.01 -5.62 -9.16
N VAL A 270 3.85 -5.66 -9.81
CA VAL A 270 2.96 -4.51 -9.98
C VAL A 270 1.64 -4.73 -9.28
N GLY A 271 1.32 -3.89 -8.30
CA GLY A 271 0.01 -3.81 -7.68
C GLY A 271 -0.81 -2.64 -8.18
N SER A 272 -2.10 -2.73 -7.98
CA SER A 272 -3.02 -1.65 -8.34
C SER A 272 -4.15 -1.48 -7.33
N TYR A 273 -4.58 -0.25 -7.09
CA TYR A 273 -5.65 0.15 -6.19
C TYR A 273 -6.50 1.27 -6.78
N THR A 274 -7.71 1.55 -6.30
CA THR A 274 -8.61 0.70 -5.54
C THR A 274 -9.78 0.39 -6.45
N VAL A 275 -10.18 -0.88 -6.53
CA VAL A 275 -11.35 -1.30 -7.32
C VAL A 275 -12.55 -1.47 -6.37
N PHE A 276 -13.77 -1.15 -6.82
CA PHE A 276 -14.98 -1.11 -6.00
C PHE A 276 -14.87 -0.25 -4.73
N PRO A 277 -14.34 0.99 -4.82
CA PRO A 277 -14.10 1.82 -3.64
C PRO A 277 -15.39 2.20 -2.93
N LEU A 278 -15.34 2.23 -1.59
CA LEU A 278 -16.41 2.79 -0.76
C LEU A 278 -16.35 4.31 -0.70
N ASP A 279 -15.15 4.86 -0.60
CA ASP A 279 -14.96 6.31 -0.66
C ASP A 279 -14.94 6.77 -2.12
N THR A 280 -16.04 7.36 -2.55
CA THR A 280 -16.20 7.80 -3.94
C THR A 280 -15.59 9.17 -4.23
N ARG A 281 -15.12 9.91 -3.23
CA ARG A 281 -14.54 11.26 -3.40
C ARG A 281 -13.28 11.27 -4.25
N PHE A 282 -12.53 10.20 -4.23
CA PHE A 282 -11.26 10.06 -4.94
C PHE A 282 -11.37 9.25 -6.23
N VAL A 283 -12.59 8.88 -6.60
CA VAL A 283 -12.81 7.99 -7.73
C VAL A 283 -13.25 8.80 -8.94
N LYS A 284 -12.43 8.77 -9.99
CA LYS A 284 -12.74 9.37 -11.28
C LYS A 284 -13.48 8.35 -12.15
N ASP A 285 -14.57 8.78 -12.81
CA ASP A 285 -15.30 8.03 -13.83
C ASP A 285 -15.96 6.71 -13.38
N ILE A 286 -16.36 6.59 -12.10
CA ILE A 286 -17.03 5.39 -11.61
C ILE A 286 -18.52 5.63 -11.34
N ASP A 287 -19.30 5.66 -12.39
CA ASP A 287 -20.74 5.86 -12.28
C ASP A 287 -21.53 4.56 -12.09
N SER A 288 -20.90 3.37 -12.23
CA SER A 288 -21.64 2.11 -12.17
C SER A 288 -20.79 0.91 -11.80
N ASP A 289 -21.46 -0.11 -11.28
CA ASP A 289 -20.94 -1.43 -11.02
C ASP A 289 -20.25 -2.06 -12.26
N GLU A 290 -20.81 -1.81 -13.43
CA GLU A 290 -20.27 -2.28 -14.71
C GLU A 290 -18.95 -1.59 -15.08
N SER A 291 -18.78 -0.32 -14.71
CA SER A 291 -17.49 0.38 -14.88
C SER A 291 -16.41 -0.25 -14.03
N GLN A 292 -16.73 -0.60 -12.78
CA GLN A 292 -15.79 -1.28 -11.88
C GLN A 292 -15.38 -2.66 -12.37
N LYS A 293 -16.33 -3.43 -12.91
CA LYS A 293 -16.02 -4.72 -13.54
C LYS A 293 -15.08 -4.57 -14.72
N ARG A 294 -15.29 -3.56 -15.56
CA ARG A 294 -14.38 -3.26 -16.69
C ARG A 294 -12.98 -2.88 -16.20
N ILE A 295 -12.87 -2.11 -15.12
CA ILE A 295 -11.57 -1.77 -14.52
C ILE A 295 -10.89 -3.05 -14.04
N LEU A 296 -11.57 -3.89 -13.27
CA LEU A 296 -11.04 -5.17 -12.79
C LEU A 296 -10.55 -6.02 -13.96
N GLN A 297 -11.37 -6.22 -15.00
CA GLN A 297 -10.99 -7.01 -16.18
C GLN A 297 -9.81 -6.40 -16.93
N ARG A 298 -9.74 -5.06 -17.02
CA ARG A 298 -8.59 -4.37 -17.62
C ARG A 298 -7.31 -4.66 -16.85
N LEU A 299 -7.33 -4.59 -15.51
CA LEU A 299 -6.16 -4.88 -14.68
C LEU A 299 -5.69 -6.33 -14.82
N VAL A 300 -6.62 -7.28 -14.91
CA VAL A 300 -6.31 -8.69 -15.22
C VAL A 300 -5.61 -8.80 -16.59
N ASN A 301 -6.16 -8.15 -17.62
CA ASN A 301 -5.58 -8.18 -18.96
C ASN A 301 -4.21 -7.49 -19.03
N LEU A 302 -3.93 -6.50 -18.17
CA LEU A 302 -2.62 -5.87 -18.01
C LEU A 302 -1.62 -6.78 -17.29
N GLN A 303 -2.06 -7.90 -16.73
CA GLN A 303 -1.24 -8.83 -15.94
C GLN A 303 -0.59 -8.19 -14.72
N VAL A 304 -1.32 -7.31 -14.00
CA VAL A 304 -0.86 -6.83 -12.70
C VAL A 304 -0.76 -8.01 -11.73
N ASP A 305 0.09 -7.89 -10.72
CA ASP A 305 0.36 -9.00 -9.79
C ASP A 305 -0.64 -9.08 -8.65
N TRP A 306 -1.17 -7.95 -8.20
CA TRP A 306 -2.25 -7.92 -7.21
C TRP A 306 -3.16 -6.71 -7.43
N ILE A 307 -4.39 -6.84 -6.94
CA ILE A 307 -5.43 -5.80 -7.00
C ILE A 307 -6.00 -5.59 -5.61
N GLU A 308 -6.03 -4.36 -5.15
CA GLU A 308 -6.61 -3.95 -3.87
C GLU A 308 -8.02 -3.43 -4.09
N THR A 309 -8.96 -3.84 -3.24
CA THR A 309 -10.39 -3.58 -3.41
C THR A 309 -11.13 -3.47 -2.08
N ASP A 310 -12.12 -2.57 -1.99
CA ASP A 310 -13.02 -2.46 -0.83
C ASP A 310 -14.13 -3.53 -0.82
N ASP A 311 -14.32 -4.26 -1.93
CA ASP A 311 -15.26 -5.37 -2.04
C ASP A 311 -14.56 -6.64 -2.57
N PRO A 312 -13.70 -7.26 -1.73
CA PRO A 312 -12.89 -8.40 -2.17
C PRO A 312 -13.71 -9.65 -2.48
N GLU A 313 -14.86 -9.86 -1.83
CA GLU A 313 -15.78 -10.96 -2.14
C GLU A 313 -16.28 -10.85 -3.58
N LYS A 314 -16.72 -9.65 -3.97
CA LYS A 314 -17.23 -9.38 -5.31
C LYS A 314 -16.12 -9.50 -6.37
N ALA A 315 -14.95 -8.90 -6.11
CA ALA A 315 -13.84 -8.97 -7.04
C ALA A 315 -13.46 -10.44 -7.31
N LYS A 316 -13.30 -11.25 -6.26
CA LYS A 316 -13.01 -12.68 -6.36
C LYS A 316 -14.09 -13.43 -7.11
N SER A 317 -15.37 -13.23 -6.77
CA SER A 317 -16.48 -13.87 -7.45
C SER A 317 -16.53 -13.60 -8.97
N ILE A 318 -16.12 -12.40 -9.38
CA ILE A 318 -16.05 -12.06 -10.82
C ILE A 318 -14.93 -12.83 -11.49
N LEU A 319 -13.77 -12.97 -10.84
CA LEU A 319 -12.61 -13.67 -11.41
C LEU A 319 -12.83 -15.19 -11.47
N ASP A 320 -13.44 -15.76 -10.45
CA ASP A 320 -13.71 -17.22 -10.39
C ASP A 320 -14.78 -17.68 -11.41
N ASN A 321 -15.59 -16.75 -11.95
CA ASN A 321 -16.65 -17.05 -12.94
C ASN A 321 -16.24 -16.75 -14.38
N ASN A 322 -15.04 -16.28 -14.65
CA ASN A 322 -14.47 -16.06 -15.98
C ASN A 322 -13.47 -17.13 -16.36
#